data_cde4e4a5db365ab15543021171d47f4e
#
_entry.id   cde4e4a5db365ab15543021171d47f4e
#
_cell.length_a   1.000
_cell.length_b   1.000
_cell.length_c   1.000
_cell.angle_alpha   90.00
_cell.angle_beta   90.00
_cell.angle_gamma   90.00
#
_symmetry.space_group_name_H-M   'P 1'
#
loop_
_entity.id
_entity.type
_entity.pdbx_description
1 polymer ?
#
loop_
_entity_poly.entity_id
_entity_poly.type
_entity_poly.pdbx_seq_one_letter_code
_entity_poly.pdbx_strand_id
1 'polypeptide(L)'
;YIEIPDADACAVVLSRPTWLWGAEHGVNEHGLAVGNERVYSSRDLSGPEALIGMDLVRLTLERAGSADEGIEVLTGLLTRHGQGGSGDADHDDSSFLLVDGRRGWVVETSGHDWVAAPFTDHAAISNRYTLGTEWTRSSGALADGRSVEVWHQESVDTRLADHRLAATTVCSAASPTPADAVATQRFHGTVVWG
;
A
#
# COMPACT_ATOMS: atom_id res chain seq x y z
N TYR A 1 4.22 20.59 -7.39
CA TYR A 1 5.46 20.38 -6.60
C TYR A 1 5.10 20.45 -5.13
N ILE A 2 5.44 19.39 -4.37
CA ILE A 2 5.22 19.35 -2.91
C ILE A 2 6.58 19.43 -2.24
N GLU A 3 6.75 20.38 -1.32
CA GLU A 3 7.93 20.47 -0.47
C GLU A 3 7.69 19.67 0.81
N ILE A 4 8.56 18.72 1.07
CA ILE A 4 8.55 17.93 2.30
C ILE A 4 9.83 18.25 3.06
N PRO A 5 9.75 18.57 4.36
CA PRO A 5 10.93 18.81 5.17
C PRO A 5 11.94 17.66 5.07
N ASP A 6 13.19 17.99 4.89
CA ASP A 6 14.28 17.03 4.92
C ASP A 6 14.37 16.35 6.30
N ALA A 7 14.79 15.10 6.30
CA ALA A 7 14.97 14.30 7.51
C ALA A 7 16.17 13.38 7.29
N ASP A 8 16.76 12.91 8.38
CA ASP A 8 17.73 11.83 8.34
C ASP A 8 17.07 10.61 7.66
N ALA A 9 17.71 10.07 6.63
CA ALA A 9 17.16 9.01 5.81
C ALA A 9 17.87 7.69 6.07
N CYS A 10 17.10 6.62 6.26
CA CYS A 10 17.60 5.26 6.25
C CYS A 10 18.15 4.90 4.87
N ALA A 11 19.18 4.07 4.82
CA ALA A 11 19.62 3.47 3.56
C ALA A 11 18.53 2.51 3.03
N VAL A 12 18.24 2.60 1.72
CA VAL A 12 17.13 1.88 1.09
C VAL A 12 17.58 1.16 -0.18
N VAL A 13 16.95 0.01 -0.47
CA VAL A 13 16.97 -0.65 -1.77
C VAL A 13 15.58 -0.55 -2.36
N LEU A 14 15.44 0.10 -3.50
CA LEU A 14 14.17 0.43 -4.13
C LEU A 14 14.02 -0.23 -5.50
N SER A 15 12.85 -0.79 -5.77
CA SER A 15 12.40 -1.13 -7.11
C SER A 15 11.53 0.00 -7.65
N ARG A 16 11.98 0.67 -8.72
CA ARG A 16 11.27 1.83 -9.27
C ARG A 16 11.43 1.93 -10.79
N PRO A 17 10.46 2.52 -11.50
CA PRO A 17 10.63 2.96 -12.86
C PRO A 17 11.74 4.02 -12.97
N THR A 18 12.47 4.05 -14.06
CA THR A 18 13.60 4.98 -14.26
C THR A 18 13.20 6.46 -14.23
N TRP A 19 11.96 6.75 -14.59
CA TRP A 19 11.40 8.10 -14.69
C TRP A 19 10.74 8.59 -13.39
N LEU A 20 10.55 7.71 -12.39
CA LEU A 20 9.84 8.03 -11.16
C LEU A 20 10.83 8.30 -10.01
N TRP A 21 10.53 9.29 -9.16
CA TRP A 21 11.28 9.53 -7.93
C TRP A 21 10.95 8.52 -6.84
N GLY A 22 9.68 8.18 -6.68
CA GLY A 22 9.17 7.18 -5.74
C GLY A 22 9.56 5.75 -6.12
N ALA A 23 8.98 4.77 -5.44
CA ALA A 23 9.22 3.34 -5.67
C ALA A 23 7.95 2.52 -5.53
N GLU A 24 7.82 1.47 -6.34
CA GLU A 24 6.74 0.48 -6.25
C GLU A 24 6.85 -0.33 -4.95
N HIS A 25 8.07 -0.70 -4.59
CA HIS A 25 8.40 -1.36 -3.34
C HIS A 25 9.89 -1.24 -3.03
N GLY A 26 10.24 -1.55 -1.79
CA GLY A 26 11.61 -1.56 -1.33
C GLY A 26 11.78 -2.10 0.06
N VAL A 27 13.02 -2.07 0.52
CA VAL A 27 13.42 -2.45 1.89
C VAL A 27 14.47 -1.48 2.39
N ASN A 28 14.46 -1.18 3.68
CA ASN A 28 15.48 -0.35 4.30
C ASN A 28 16.48 -1.17 5.15
N GLU A 29 17.52 -0.50 5.65
CA GLU A 29 18.59 -1.11 6.45
C GLU A 29 18.12 -1.70 7.77
N HIS A 30 16.94 -1.34 8.27
CA HIS A 30 16.32 -1.88 9.48
C HIS A 30 15.45 -3.11 9.20
N GLY A 31 15.30 -3.52 7.92
CA GLY A 31 14.49 -4.66 7.53
C GLY A 31 13.00 -4.35 7.39
N LEU A 32 12.60 -3.07 7.41
CA LEU A 32 11.25 -2.67 7.01
C LEU A 32 11.14 -2.79 5.49
N ALA A 33 10.15 -3.56 5.03
CA ALA A 33 9.74 -3.62 3.63
C ALA A 33 8.39 -2.93 3.45
N VAL A 34 8.24 -2.18 2.36
CA VAL A 34 7.01 -1.47 2.00
C VAL A 34 6.77 -1.62 0.50
N GLY A 35 5.51 -1.85 0.14
CA GLY A 35 5.06 -1.85 -1.24
C GLY A 35 3.62 -1.35 -1.33
N ASN A 36 3.19 -0.97 -2.53
CA ASN A 36 1.83 -0.55 -2.78
C ASN A 36 1.24 -1.16 -4.04
N GLU A 37 -0.08 -1.19 -4.08
CA GLU A 37 -0.89 -1.50 -5.25
C GLU A 37 -1.89 -0.36 -5.44
N ARG A 38 -2.06 0.09 -6.69
CA ARG A 38 -3.08 1.09 -7.03
C ARG A 38 -4.47 0.54 -6.77
N VAL A 39 -5.32 1.33 -6.11
CA VAL A 39 -6.75 1.06 -5.97
C VAL A 39 -7.56 2.22 -6.57
N TYR A 40 -8.78 1.94 -6.98
CA TYR A 40 -9.63 2.90 -7.67
C TYR A 40 -10.78 3.32 -6.77
N SER A 41 -10.75 4.58 -6.36
CA SER A 41 -11.77 5.19 -5.50
C SER A 41 -12.84 5.90 -6.33
N SER A 42 -14.08 5.84 -5.87
CA SER A 42 -15.20 6.60 -6.43
C SER A 42 -15.31 8.02 -5.90
N ARG A 43 -14.47 8.39 -4.93
CA ARG A 43 -14.50 9.72 -4.33
C ARG A 43 -13.94 10.74 -5.31
N ASP A 44 -14.61 11.89 -5.37
CA ASP A 44 -14.07 13.03 -6.09
C ASP A 44 -12.85 13.57 -5.34
N LEU A 45 -11.69 13.31 -5.89
CA LEU A 45 -10.40 13.74 -5.37
C LEU A 45 -9.84 14.88 -6.22
N SER A 46 -10.70 15.67 -6.92
CA SER A 46 -10.35 16.82 -7.76
C SER A 46 -9.70 17.95 -6.93
N GLY A 47 -8.69 17.59 -6.16
CA GLY A 47 -7.88 18.48 -5.37
C GLY A 47 -6.58 18.88 -6.08
N PRO A 48 -5.75 19.73 -5.45
CA PRO A 48 -4.41 20.01 -5.94
C PRO A 48 -3.59 18.72 -6.00
N GLU A 49 -2.54 18.73 -6.84
CA GLU A 49 -1.54 17.65 -6.87
C GLU A 49 -1.09 17.29 -5.44
N ALA A 50 -1.01 16.00 -5.14
CA ALA A 50 -0.62 15.44 -3.86
C ALA A 50 0.46 14.37 -4.04
N LEU A 51 0.86 13.70 -2.95
CA LEU A 51 1.82 12.60 -3.03
C LEU A 51 1.20 11.42 -3.76
N ILE A 52 1.94 10.80 -4.65
CA ILE A 52 1.52 9.53 -5.25
C ILE A 52 1.92 8.36 -4.34
N GLY A 53 1.29 7.20 -4.52
CA GLY A 53 1.55 6.02 -3.68
C GLY A 53 3.03 5.63 -3.63
N MET A 54 3.72 5.72 -4.75
CA MET A 54 5.15 5.40 -4.86
C MET A 54 6.04 6.37 -4.08
N ASP A 55 5.66 7.65 -3.98
CA ASP A 55 6.39 8.63 -3.14
C ASP A 55 6.20 8.31 -1.67
N LEU A 56 4.99 7.90 -1.28
CA LEU A 56 4.66 7.45 0.07
C LEU A 56 5.45 6.19 0.47
N VAL A 57 5.61 5.23 -0.44
CA VAL A 57 6.47 4.04 -0.22
C VAL A 57 7.89 4.47 0.09
N ARG A 58 8.49 5.30 -0.75
CA ARG A 58 9.87 5.74 -0.56
C ARG A 58 10.06 6.54 0.72
N LEU A 59 9.21 7.53 0.96
CA LEU A 59 9.28 8.37 2.17
C LEU A 59 9.11 7.55 3.45
N THR A 60 8.25 6.54 3.44
CA THR A 60 8.07 5.65 4.58
C THR A 60 9.32 4.82 4.83
N LEU A 61 9.93 4.26 3.79
CA LEU A 61 11.18 3.50 3.90
C LEU A 61 12.35 4.34 4.39
N GLU A 62 12.45 5.59 3.93
CA GLU A 62 13.52 6.51 4.32
C GLU A 62 13.41 6.98 5.79
N ARG A 63 12.21 6.93 6.40
CA ARG A 63 11.92 7.63 7.68
C ARG A 63 11.48 6.72 8.82
N ALA A 64 11.37 5.41 8.61
CA ALA A 64 10.88 4.48 9.62
C ALA A 64 11.83 3.31 9.82
N GLY A 65 12.06 2.90 11.05
CA GLY A 65 12.89 1.74 11.40
C GLY A 65 12.09 0.46 11.68
N SER A 66 10.75 0.53 11.66
CA SER A 66 9.87 -0.62 11.91
C SER A 66 8.53 -0.44 11.21
N ALA A 67 7.72 -1.52 11.12
CA ALA A 67 6.38 -1.45 10.55
C ALA A 67 5.45 -0.53 11.37
N ASP A 68 5.62 -0.50 12.69
CA ASP A 68 4.83 0.38 13.56
C ASP A 68 5.21 1.86 13.37
N GLU A 69 6.48 2.19 13.20
CA GLU A 69 6.89 3.55 12.83
C GLU A 69 6.47 3.88 11.40
N GLY A 70 6.53 2.90 10.49
CA GLY A 70 6.12 3.04 9.10
C GLY A 70 4.68 3.49 8.95
N ILE A 71 3.75 2.89 9.72
CA ILE A 71 2.34 3.33 9.68
C ILE A 71 2.18 4.76 10.20
N GLU A 72 2.91 5.19 11.22
CA GLU A 72 2.86 6.57 11.73
C GLU A 72 3.37 7.57 10.67
N VAL A 73 4.48 7.24 10.01
CA VAL A 73 5.03 8.08 8.92
C VAL A 73 4.05 8.16 7.76
N LEU A 74 3.57 7.01 7.27
CA LEU A 74 2.65 6.92 6.13
C LEU A 74 1.36 7.71 6.38
N THR A 75 0.71 7.44 7.50
CA THR A 75 -0.59 8.09 7.83
C THR A 75 -0.42 9.56 8.18
N GLY A 76 0.72 9.94 8.75
CA GLY A 76 1.08 11.33 8.97
C GLY A 76 1.27 12.11 7.66
N LEU A 77 1.91 11.50 6.65
CA LEU A 77 2.05 12.07 5.31
C LEU A 77 0.70 12.19 4.61
N LEU A 78 -0.12 11.14 4.65
CA LEU A 78 -1.48 11.14 4.10
C LEU A 78 -2.35 12.24 4.71
N THR A 79 -2.35 12.35 6.04
CA THR A 79 -3.14 13.37 6.74
C THR A 79 -2.71 14.79 6.37
N ARG A 80 -1.41 15.01 6.19
CA ARG A 80 -0.85 16.35 5.93
C ARG A 80 -0.92 16.76 4.47
N HIS A 81 -0.58 15.85 3.57
CA HIS A 81 -0.37 16.15 2.16
C HIS A 81 -1.43 15.50 1.25
N GLY A 82 -2.13 14.48 1.75
CA GLY A 82 -3.03 13.67 0.95
C GLY A 82 -2.32 12.76 -0.04
N GLN A 83 -3.12 12.01 -0.78
CA GLN A 83 -2.71 11.22 -1.91
C GLN A 83 -3.50 11.67 -3.15
N GLY A 84 -2.84 11.72 -4.31
CA GLY A 84 -3.45 12.17 -5.55
C GLY A 84 -2.70 11.68 -6.76
N GLY A 85 -3.27 11.91 -7.93
CA GLY A 85 -2.69 11.50 -9.20
C GLY A 85 -1.53 12.36 -9.66
N SER A 86 -0.80 11.87 -10.66
CA SER A 86 0.36 12.51 -11.27
C SER A 86 0.01 13.51 -12.38
N GLY A 87 -1.16 14.13 -12.36
CA GLY A 87 -1.58 15.15 -13.31
C GLY A 87 -2.51 14.68 -14.45
N ASP A 88 -2.72 13.38 -14.61
CA ASP A 88 -3.81 12.82 -15.39
C ASP A 88 -5.04 12.67 -14.49
N ALA A 89 -6.25 12.73 -15.07
CA ALA A 89 -7.52 12.77 -14.34
C ALA A 89 -7.83 11.54 -13.48
N ASP A 90 -6.92 10.57 -13.44
CA ASP A 90 -7.04 9.36 -12.66
C ASP A 90 -6.31 9.52 -11.32
N HIS A 91 -7.08 9.58 -10.25
CA HIS A 91 -6.57 9.62 -8.88
C HIS A 91 -5.97 8.27 -8.50
N ASP A 92 -4.73 8.30 -8.01
CA ASP A 92 -3.98 7.11 -7.60
C ASP A 92 -4.08 6.91 -6.09
N ASP A 93 -5.21 6.35 -5.63
CA ASP A 93 -5.29 5.80 -4.28
C ASP A 93 -4.51 4.48 -4.20
N SER A 94 -4.13 4.05 -3.01
CA SER A 94 -3.29 2.87 -2.83
C SER A 94 -3.76 1.97 -1.70
N SER A 95 -3.50 0.68 -1.86
CA SER A 95 -3.35 -0.27 -0.78
C SER A 95 -1.85 -0.46 -0.52
N PHE A 96 -1.42 -0.31 0.73
CA PHE A 96 -0.02 -0.47 1.14
C PHE A 96 0.15 -1.70 2.01
N LEU A 97 1.29 -2.37 1.84
CA LEU A 97 1.75 -3.44 2.70
C LEU A 97 3.07 -3.02 3.33
N LEU A 98 3.11 -2.91 4.65
CA LEU A 98 4.30 -2.65 5.43
C LEU A 98 4.60 -3.88 6.28
N VAL A 99 5.84 -4.35 6.28
CA VAL A 99 6.22 -5.52 7.08
C VAL A 99 7.66 -5.41 7.58
N ASP A 100 7.88 -5.82 8.80
CA ASP A 100 9.19 -6.09 9.37
C ASP A 100 9.27 -7.54 9.87
N GLY A 101 10.36 -7.94 10.49
CA GLY A 101 10.52 -9.31 11.00
C GLY A 101 9.60 -9.70 12.16
N ARG A 102 8.66 -8.84 12.58
CA ARG A 102 7.79 -9.05 13.75
C ARG A 102 6.32 -9.01 13.42
N ARG A 103 5.91 -8.05 12.58
CA ARG A 103 4.51 -7.80 12.20
C ARG A 103 4.44 -7.01 10.90
N GLY A 104 3.22 -6.82 10.44
CA GLY A 104 2.95 -5.90 9.33
C GLY A 104 1.64 -5.16 9.50
N TRP A 105 1.42 -4.25 8.55
CA TRP A 105 0.21 -3.47 8.41
C TRP A 105 -0.25 -3.49 6.96
N VAL A 106 -1.55 -3.64 6.77
CA VAL A 106 -2.23 -3.28 5.51
C VAL A 106 -2.87 -1.92 5.74
N VAL A 107 -2.65 -0.98 4.81
CA VAL A 107 -3.24 0.36 4.85
C VAL A 107 -3.93 0.61 3.52
N GLU A 108 -5.21 0.95 3.55
CA GLU A 108 -5.99 1.28 2.36
C GLU A 108 -6.45 2.73 2.42
N THR A 109 -6.33 3.44 1.31
CA THR A 109 -6.43 4.91 1.27
C THR A 109 -7.46 5.42 0.28
N SER A 110 -7.94 6.63 0.52
CA SER A 110 -8.70 7.44 -0.45
C SER A 110 -8.44 8.92 -0.16
N GLY A 111 -7.55 9.55 -0.93
CA GLY A 111 -7.11 10.93 -0.74
C GLY A 111 -6.38 11.12 0.59
N HIS A 112 -6.97 11.89 1.51
CA HIS A 112 -6.46 12.08 2.86
C HIS A 112 -6.92 10.99 3.85
N ASP A 113 -7.93 10.22 3.46
CA ASP A 113 -8.55 9.22 4.32
C ASP A 113 -7.85 7.87 4.20
N TRP A 114 -7.80 7.15 5.30
CA TRP A 114 -7.17 5.85 5.37
C TRP A 114 -7.80 4.98 6.45
N VAL A 115 -7.67 3.68 6.26
CA VAL A 115 -7.91 2.64 7.26
C VAL A 115 -6.71 1.71 7.33
N ALA A 116 -6.47 1.08 8.48
CA ALA A 116 -5.33 0.20 8.66
C ALA A 116 -5.64 -0.98 9.58
N ALA A 117 -5.11 -2.15 9.23
CA ALA A 117 -5.19 -3.37 10.01
C ALA A 117 -3.80 -3.99 10.21
N PRO A 118 -3.44 -4.41 11.43
CA PRO A 118 -2.20 -5.15 11.68
C PRO A 118 -2.35 -6.62 11.31
N PHE A 119 -1.24 -7.26 10.98
CA PHE A 119 -1.14 -8.72 10.84
C PHE A 119 0.18 -9.24 11.39
N THR A 120 0.23 -10.53 11.76
CA THR A 120 1.42 -11.18 12.30
C THR A 120 1.79 -12.48 11.57
N ASP A 121 0.92 -12.98 10.73
CA ASP A 121 1.12 -14.22 9.98
C ASP A 121 1.39 -13.90 8.50
N HIS A 122 0.36 -13.69 7.73
CA HIS A 122 0.48 -13.36 6.32
C HIS A 122 -0.60 -12.35 5.91
N ALA A 123 -0.28 -11.55 4.90
CA ALA A 123 -1.22 -10.67 4.23
C ALA A 123 -0.86 -10.56 2.75
N ALA A 124 -1.84 -10.23 1.94
CA ALA A 124 -1.67 -9.91 0.53
C ALA A 124 -2.54 -8.72 0.18
N ILE A 125 -2.04 -7.88 -0.72
CA ILE A 125 -2.78 -6.76 -1.32
C ILE A 125 -2.88 -6.95 -2.83
N SER A 126 -3.81 -6.28 -3.44
CA SER A 126 -4.01 -6.24 -4.88
C SER A 126 -4.71 -4.95 -5.28
N ASN A 127 -5.00 -4.75 -6.57
CA ASN A 127 -5.65 -3.52 -7.07
C ASN A 127 -7.15 -3.44 -6.67
N ARG A 128 -7.45 -3.63 -5.40
CA ARG A 128 -8.78 -3.53 -4.81
C ARG A 128 -8.72 -3.29 -3.30
N TYR A 129 -9.80 -2.76 -2.75
CA TYR A 129 -10.00 -2.71 -1.29
C TYR A 129 -10.30 -4.10 -0.75
N THR A 130 -9.72 -4.48 0.39
CA THR A 130 -9.77 -5.83 0.97
C THR A 130 -10.06 -5.88 2.46
N LEU A 131 -9.85 -4.79 3.19
CA LEU A 131 -9.98 -4.77 4.65
C LEU A 131 -11.45 -4.86 5.13
N GLY A 132 -12.42 -4.59 4.27
CA GLY A 132 -13.82 -4.64 4.67
C GLY A 132 -14.09 -3.73 5.88
N THR A 133 -14.50 -4.34 6.99
CA THR A 133 -14.66 -3.70 8.30
C THR A 133 -13.57 -4.11 9.30
N GLU A 134 -12.60 -4.92 8.90
CA GLU A 134 -11.59 -5.56 9.77
C GLU A 134 -10.36 -4.67 10.01
N TRP A 135 -10.56 -3.36 10.10
CA TRP A 135 -9.50 -2.40 10.41
C TRP A 135 -9.56 -1.95 11.88
N THR A 136 -8.41 -1.58 12.42
CA THR A 136 -8.26 -1.19 13.83
C THR A 136 -7.91 0.28 14.01
N ARG A 137 -7.47 0.95 12.94
CA ARG A 137 -7.09 2.37 12.92
C ARG A 137 -7.64 3.03 11.67
N SER A 138 -7.98 4.32 11.77
CA SER A 138 -8.47 5.09 10.63
C SER A 138 -8.24 6.59 10.82
N SER A 139 -8.37 7.35 9.73
CA SER A 139 -8.46 8.82 9.74
C SER A 139 -9.75 9.35 10.36
N GLY A 140 -10.76 8.49 10.55
CA GLY A 140 -12.11 8.85 11.02
C GLY A 140 -13.17 8.88 9.93
N ALA A 141 -12.81 8.76 8.66
CA ALA A 141 -13.77 8.82 7.53
C ALA A 141 -14.83 7.70 7.53
N LEU A 142 -14.51 6.55 8.14
CA LEU A 142 -15.39 5.39 8.30
C LEU A 142 -15.74 5.11 9.76
N ALA A 143 -15.76 6.16 10.61
CA ALA A 143 -16.10 6.03 12.03
C ALA A 143 -17.51 5.47 12.29
N ASP A 144 -18.36 5.46 11.27
CA ASP A 144 -19.70 4.85 11.29
C ASP A 144 -19.67 3.32 11.11
N GLY A 145 -18.49 2.72 10.97
CA GLY A 145 -18.30 1.27 10.85
C GLY A 145 -18.61 0.67 9.48
N ARG A 146 -18.75 1.51 8.45
CA ARG A 146 -18.91 1.00 7.07
C ARG A 146 -17.66 0.30 6.58
N SER A 147 -17.85 -0.66 5.66
CA SER A 147 -16.75 -1.30 4.92
C SER A 147 -15.96 -0.29 4.10
N VAL A 148 -14.64 -0.46 4.01
CA VAL A 148 -13.77 0.34 3.13
C VAL A 148 -14.14 0.19 1.65
N GLU A 149 -14.81 -0.89 1.28
CA GLU A 149 -15.28 -1.15 -0.09
C GLU A 149 -16.27 -0.08 -0.60
N VAL A 150 -16.88 0.73 0.28
CA VAL A 150 -17.69 1.88 -0.14
C VAL A 150 -16.89 2.94 -0.90
N TRP A 151 -15.57 2.90 -0.81
CA TRP A 151 -14.70 3.76 -1.59
C TRP A 151 -14.49 3.26 -3.02
N HIS A 152 -14.77 1.98 -3.30
CA HIS A 152 -14.48 1.37 -4.60
C HIS A 152 -15.27 2.05 -5.73
N GLN A 153 -14.59 2.29 -6.85
CA GLN A 153 -15.19 2.78 -8.08
C GLN A 153 -15.86 1.61 -8.84
N GLU A 154 -17.18 1.53 -8.83
CA GLU A 154 -17.97 0.41 -9.38
C GLU A 154 -17.71 0.14 -10.88
N SER A 155 -17.27 1.14 -11.65
CA SER A 155 -16.94 0.98 -13.07
C SER A 155 -15.65 0.22 -13.34
N VAL A 156 -14.82 -0.01 -12.31
CA VAL A 156 -13.53 -0.72 -12.43
C VAL A 156 -13.73 -2.20 -12.16
N ASP A 157 -13.30 -3.03 -13.11
CA ASP A 157 -13.36 -4.48 -13.01
C ASP A 157 -12.23 -5.02 -12.12
N THR A 158 -12.58 -5.63 -11.01
CA THR A 158 -11.62 -6.20 -10.06
C THR A 158 -11.29 -7.68 -10.29
N ARG A 159 -11.89 -8.35 -11.29
CA ARG A 159 -11.73 -9.79 -11.47
C ARG A 159 -10.27 -10.25 -11.56
N LEU A 160 -9.42 -9.51 -12.25
CA LEU A 160 -7.99 -9.84 -12.33
C LEU A 160 -7.29 -9.67 -10.98
N ALA A 161 -7.60 -8.60 -10.24
CA ALA A 161 -7.12 -8.37 -8.89
C ALA A 161 -7.58 -9.47 -7.93
N ASP A 162 -8.85 -9.91 -8.02
CA ASP A 162 -9.43 -10.98 -7.23
C ASP A 162 -8.70 -12.30 -7.43
N HIS A 163 -8.42 -12.68 -8.68
CA HIS A 163 -7.69 -13.92 -8.99
C HIS A 163 -6.27 -13.90 -8.46
N ARG A 164 -5.55 -12.78 -8.61
CA ARG A 164 -4.18 -12.64 -8.08
C ARG A 164 -4.15 -12.68 -6.56
N LEU A 165 -5.05 -11.94 -5.92
CA LEU A 165 -5.19 -11.91 -4.47
C LEU A 165 -5.46 -13.31 -3.91
N ALA A 166 -6.46 -14.03 -4.47
CA ALA A 166 -6.81 -15.38 -4.05
C ALA A 166 -5.63 -16.34 -4.19
N ALA A 167 -4.91 -16.31 -5.32
CA ALA A 167 -3.75 -17.15 -5.54
C ALA A 167 -2.63 -16.88 -4.53
N THR A 168 -2.31 -15.60 -4.29
CA THR A 168 -1.26 -15.19 -3.34
C THR A 168 -1.63 -15.58 -1.92
N THR A 169 -2.87 -15.35 -1.50
CA THR A 169 -3.35 -15.71 -0.16
C THR A 169 -3.26 -17.21 0.09
N VAL A 170 -3.69 -18.03 -0.87
CA VAL A 170 -3.62 -19.49 -0.75
C VAL A 170 -2.16 -19.96 -0.66
N CYS A 171 -1.27 -19.43 -1.50
CA CYS A 171 0.14 -19.80 -1.48
C CYS A 171 0.81 -19.39 -0.16
N SER A 172 0.53 -18.19 0.34
CA SER A 172 1.11 -17.69 1.60
C SER A 172 0.64 -18.52 2.80
N ALA A 173 -0.66 -18.84 2.86
CA ALA A 173 -1.24 -19.65 3.94
C ALA A 173 -0.77 -21.11 3.93
N ALA A 174 -0.43 -21.67 2.76
CA ALA A 174 -0.01 -23.05 2.60
C ALA A 174 1.50 -23.28 2.85
N SER A 175 2.28 -22.22 2.97
CA SER A 175 3.74 -22.30 3.02
C SER A 175 4.27 -22.03 4.43
N PRO A 176 5.16 -22.90 4.97
CA PRO A 176 5.72 -22.72 6.31
C PRO A 176 6.67 -21.52 6.40
N THR A 177 7.20 -21.04 5.30
CA THR A 177 7.99 -19.81 5.23
C THR A 177 7.68 -19.03 3.95
N PRO A 178 7.90 -17.70 3.94
CA PRO A 178 7.77 -16.89 2.72
C PRO A 178 8.64 -17.39 1.56
N ALA A 179 9.83 -17.91 1.85
CA ALA A 179 10.72 -18.50 0.83
C ALA A 179 10.11 -19.75 0.18
N ASP A 180 9.43 -20.58 0.96
CA ASP A 180 8.75 -21.78 0.44
C ASP A 180 7.53 -21.41 -0.39
N ALA A 181 6.82 -20.34 -0.04
CA ALA A 181 5.72 -19.79 -0.84
C ALA A 181 6.20 -19.41 -2.25
N VAL A 182 7.33 -18.72 -2.35
CA VAL A 182 7.95 -18.35 -3.63
C VAL A 182 8.43 -19.57 -4.40
N ALA A 183 9.04 -20.55 -3.73
CA ALA A 183 9.58 -21.76 -4.35
C ALA A 183 8.50 -22.70 -4.88
N THR A 184 7.31 -22.74 -4.26
CA THR A 184 6.20 -23.61 -4.67
C THR A 184 5.31 -22.99 -5.72
N GLN A 185 5.36 -21.69 -5.95
CA GLN A 185 4.69 -21.06 -7.09
C GLN A 185 5.34 -21.53 -8.38
N ARG A 186 4.75 -22.55 -9.02
CA ARG A 186 5.03 -22.82 -10.43
C ARG A 186 4.38 -21.71 -11.24
N PHE A 187 5.15 -20.72 -11.59
CA PHE A 187 4.71 -19.65 -12.48
C PHE A 187 4.43 -20.22 -13.87
N HIS A 188 3.21 -20.63 -14.11
CA HIS A 188 2.70 -20.75 -15.47
C HIS A 188 2.29 -19.35 -15.95
N GLY A 189 3.25 -18.65 -16.55
CA GLY A 189 3.03 -17.37 -17.22
C GLY A 189 3.19 -16.16 -16.29
N THR A 190 4.05 -15.31 -16.72
CA THR A 190 4.20 -13.87 -16.41
C THR A 190 3.75 -13.43 -15.01
N VAL A 191 4.71 -13.22 -14.13
CA VAL A 191 4.51 -12.33 -12.98
C VAL A 191 4.24 -10.95 -13.56
N VAL A 192 3.01 -10.58 -13.67
CA VAL A 192 2.61 -9.21 -13.99
C VAL A 192 2.62 -8.46 -12.66
N TRP A 193 3.73 -7.82 -12.37
CA TRP A 193 3.75 -6.70 -11.45
C TRP A 193 3.03 -5.56 -12.18
N GLY A 194 1.77 -5.33 -11.84
CA GLY A 194 0.98 -4.23 -12.36
C GLY A 194 1.11 -3.02 -11.48
#